data_13eaaecd122ba4ef620496ba3f9fe214
#
_entry.id   13eaaecd122ba4ef620496ba3f9fe214
#
_cell.length_a   1.000
_cell.length_b   1.000
_cell.length_c   1.000
_cell.angle_alpha   90.00
_cell.angle_beta   90.00
_cell.angle_gamma   90.00
#
_symmetry.space_group_name_H-M   'P 1'
#
loop_
_entity.id
_entity.type
_entity.pdbx_description
1 polymer ?
#
loop_
_entity_poly.entity_id
_entity_poly.type
_entity_poly.pdbx_seq_one_letter_code
_entity_poly.pdbx_strand_id
1 'polypeptide(L)'
;MGAAMRRIHVGNALSAFGLGFTVPYLYVYVAQVRGLGAMTAGLVLAVFAVAALVVLPFAGRAIVRRGPLPVLLTALVTAAAGALGLGIASSAAAVLVSASLLGAGQAVMQPALATMIVDCSSADTRSRAFAMQFFLQNLGLGVGGLIGGHLVDTTSAASFTLLFSIEAAMFLLLVVVMVTVRLPHAPRIDGAPQASGRGSWKQLTGNRAMVQLCVLGFVLFFACYGQFESGLSAYGVEAAGISTSALGTALAANTLMIVVAQFAVLRFVERCRRSRVIAAVGLIWAVAWAVAGYAGLGHGSQEMATAAFVSTYALFGLGEAMLSPTVAPLVADLAPEGMAGQYNSAFALVKQLALAVGPAVGGPLGASLHAPYIVAFLVFSLGITVLAVRLGRQLTEVQDQPWIGRSRVVARGGAPVSADV
;
A
#
# COMPACT_ATOMS: atom_id res chain seq x y z
N MET A 1 2.86 13.60 -18.94
CA MET A 1 2.01 13.68 -17.75
C MET A 1 1.47 15.09 -17.57
N GLY A 2 0.16 15.26 -17.50
CA GLY A 2 -0.48 16.57 -17.32
C GLY A 2 -0.17 17.19 -15.96
N ALA A 3 -0.43 18.50 -15.80
CA ALA A 3 -0.15 19.24 -14.55
C ALA A 3 -0.86 18.65 -13.33
N ALA A 4 -2.11 18.18 -13.49
CA ALA A 4 -2.89 17.53 -12.42
C ALA A 4 -2.17 16.27 -11.91
N MET A 5 -1.75 15.38 -12.79
CA MET A 5 -1.03 14.15 -12.44
C MET A 5 0.28 14.44 -11.70
N ARG A 6 1.05 15.46 -12.13
CA ARG A 6 2.28 15.86 -11.41
C ARG A 6 2.00 16.31 -9.99
N ARG A 7 0.93 17.11 -9.78
CA ARG A 7 0.53 17.55 -8.44
C ARG A 7 0.08 16.39 -7.56
N ILE A 8 -0.65 15.41 -8.10
CA ILE A 8 -1.06 14.19 -7.39
C ILE A 8 0.18 13.40 -6.95
N HIS A 9 1.16 13.22 -7.83
CA HIS A 9 2.40 12.50 -7.49
C HIS A 9 3.25 13.23 -6.44
N VAL A 10 3.42 14.55 -6.58
CA VAL A 10 4.12 15.36 -5.57
C VAL A 10 3.40 15.26 -4.22
N GLY A 11 2.08 15.35 -4.24
CA GLY A 11 1.29 15.20 -3.02
C GLY A 11 1.42 13.83 -2.37
N ASN A 12 1.44 12.77 -3.18
CA ASN A 12 1.67 11.42 -2.66
C ASN A 12 3.07 11.26 -2.04
N ALA A 13 4.10 11.84 -2.66
CA ALA A 13 5.47 11.82 -2.13
C ALA A 13 5.57 12.57 -0.78
N LEU A 14 4.95 13.74 -0.67
CA LEU A 14 4.90 14.53 0.56
C LEU A 14 4.17 13.80 1.69
N SER A 15 3.03 13.18 1.38
CA SER A 15 2.27 12.38 2.35
C SER A 15 3.09 11.18 2.84
N ALA A 16 3.75 10.47 1.93
CA ALA A 16 4.58 9.33 2.27
C ALA A 16 5.82 9.72 3.08
N PHE A 17 6.40 10.88 2.78
CA PHE A 17 7.50 11.45 3.56
C PHE A 17 7.06 11.72 5.01
N GLY A 18 5.89 12.36 5.22
CA GLY A 18 5.31 12.56 6.55
C GLY A 18 5.08 11.24 7.30
N LEU A 19 4.53 10.23 6.62
CA LEU A 19 4.34 8.88 7.19
C LEU A 19 5.64 8.23 7.69
N GLY A 20 6.75 8.45 6.98
CA GLY A 20 8.06 7.96 7.38
C GLY A 20 8.53 8.51 8.72
N PHE A 21 8.07 9.70 9.10
CA PHE A 21 8.38 10.29 10.40
C PHE A 21 7.61 9.63 11.56
N THR A 22 6.38 9.19 11.35
CA THR A 22 5.44 8.89 12.44
C THR A 22 5.37 7.42 12.76
N VAL A 23 5.10 6.60 11.75
CA VAL A 23 4.72 5.19 11.94
C VAL A 23 5.79 4.39 12.69
N PRO A 24 7.10 4.48 12.38
CA PRO A 24 8.12 3.70 13.05
C PRO A 24 8.29 4.05 14.54
N TYR A 25 7.93 5.28 14.91
CA TYR A 25 8.22 5.81 16.25
C TYR A 25 6.99 5.90 17.16
N LEU A 26 5.80 5.62 16.63
CA LEU A 26 4.54 5.77 17.36
C LEU A 26 4.49 4.90 18.63
N TYR A 27 4.96 3.65 18.55
CA TYR A 27 5.02 2.76 19.71
C TYR A 27 5.94 3.31 20.79
N VAL A 28 7.18 3.71 20.44
CA VAL A 28 8.18 4.25 21.37
C VAL A 28 7.67 5.53 22.04
N TYR A 29 7.04 6.40 21.24
CA TYR A 29 6.43 7.63 21.75
C TYR A 29 5.40 7.36 22.83
N VAL A 30 4.44 6.48 22.56
CA VAL A 30 3.33 6.21 23.50
C VAL A 30 3.81 5.43 24.72
N ALA A 31 4.59 4.36 24.51
CA ALA A 31 5.01 3.47 25.59
C ALA A 31 6.07 4.08 26.50
N GLN A 32 7.08 4.71 25.92
CA GLN A 32 8.28 5.14 26.65
C GLN A 32 8.26 6.66 26.92
N VAL A 33 8.11 7.48 25.89
CA VAL A 33 8.21 8.94 26.02
C VAL A 33 7.04 9.55 26.78
N ARG A 34 5.81 9.11 26.49
CA ARG A 34 4.60 9.52 27.23
C ARG A 34 4.37 8.70 28.49
N GLY A 35 5.08 7.61 28.69
CA GLY A 35 4.95 6.77 29.88
C GLY A 35 3.60 6.08 30.02
N LEU A 36 2.83 5.96 28.92
CA LEU A 36 1.48 5.35 28.96
C LEU A 36 1.51 3.81 28.90
N GLY A 37 2.70 3.22 28.79
CA GLY A 37 2.93 1.79 28.86
C GLY A 37 2.67 1.04 27.54
N ALA A 38 3.20 -0.17 27.45
CA ALA A 38 3.15 -1.01 26.25
C ALA A 38 1.72 -1.40 25.83
N MET A 39 0.81 -1.59 26.80
CA MET A 39 -0.60 -1.91 26.52
C MET A 39 -1.28 -0.77 25.75
N THR A 40 -1.11 0.47 26.20
CA THR A 40 -1.67 1.65 25.51
C THR A 40 -1.05 1.81 24.11
N ALA A 41 0.25 1.61 23.98
CA ALA A 41 0.91 1.67 22.67
C ALA A 41 0.39 0.59 21.70
N GLY A 42 0.18 -0.62 22.18
CA GLY A 42 -0.46 -1.69 21.39
C GLY A 42 -1.89 -1.34 20.99
N LEU A 43 -2.68 -0.78 21.92
CA LEU A 43 -4.05 -0.31 21.62
C LEU A 43 -4.07 0.81 20.59
N VAL A 44 -3.09 1.73 20.59
CA VAL A 44 -2.96 2.80 19.60
C VAL A 44 -2.78 2.23 18.20
N LEU A 45 -1.89 1.25 18.02
CA LEU A 45 -1.69 0.58 16.74
C LEU A 45 -2.94 -0.19 16.28
N ALA A 46 -3.62 -0.85 17.23
CA ALA A 46 -4.86 -1.57 16.94
C ALA A 46 -5.99 -0.62 16.52
N VAL A 47 -6.18 0.49 17.24
CA VAL A 47 -7.22 1.49 16.93
C VAL A 47 -6.94 2.19 15.60
N PHE A 48 -5.69 2.46 15.28
CA PHE A 48 -5.28 2.96 13.97
C PHE A 48 -5.75 2.04 12.83
N ALA A 49 -5.52 0.72 12.98
CA ALA A 49 -5.95 -0.28 12.01
C ALA A 49 -7.48 -0.43 11.96
N VAL A 50 -8.14 -0.46 13.12
CA VAL A 50 -9.61 -0.57 13.20
C VAL A 50 -10.30 0.65 12.61
N ALA A 51 -9.81 1.86 12.88
CA ALA A 51 -10.34 3.08 12.28
C ALA A 51 -10.29 3.03 10.73
N ALA A 52 -9.18 2.52 10.18
CA ALA A 52 -9.06 2.28 8.75
C ALA A 52 -10.11 1.29 8.22
N LEU A 53 -10.30 0.16 8.88
CA LEU A 53 -11.30 -0.85 8.49
C LEU A 53 -12.73 -0.30 8.54
N VAL A 54 -13.05 0.51 9.54
CA VAL A 54 -14.39 1.11 9.72
C VAL A 54 -14.66 2.16 8.65
N VAL A 55 -13.70 3.02 8.33
CA VAL A 55 -13.94 4.16 7.44
C VAL A 55 -13.96 3.79 5.95
N LEU A 56 -13.18 2.79 5.53
CA LEU A 56 -13.02 2.44 4.12
C LEU A 56 -14.33 2.10 3.38
N PRO A 57 -15.31 1.35 3.96
CA PRO A 57 -16.58 1.09 3.30
C PRO A 57 -17.39 2.37 3.00
N PHE A 58 -17.25 3.40 3.83
CA PHE A 58 -17.92 4.69 3.65
C PHE A 58 -17.15 5.59 2.68
N ALA A 59 -15.82 5.50 2.66
CA ALA A 59 -14.96 6.26 1.76
C ALA A 59 -15.31 6.01 0.29
N GLY A 60 -15.49 4.74 -0.11
CA GLY A 60 -15.88 4.40 -1.47
C GLY A 60 -17.19 5.03 -1.91
N ARG A 61 -18.20 5.01 -1.04
CA ARG A 61 -19.49 5.67 -1.30
C ARG A 61 -19.35 7.19 -1.39
N ALA A 62 -18.53 7.78 -0.51
CA ALA A 62 -18.29 9.22 -0.50
C ALA A 62 -17.58 9.66 -1.79
N ILE A 63 -16.59 8.91 -2.26
CA ILE A 63 -15.85 9.17 -3.50
C ILE A 63 -16.80 9.12 -4.71
N VAL A 64 -17.67 8.10 -4.78
CA VAL A 64 -18.66 7.99 -5.89
C VAL A 64 -19.66 9.15 -5.87
N ARG A 65 -20.12 9.60 -4.69
CA ARG A 65 -21.15 10.64 -4.57
C ARG A 65 -20.62 12.06 -4.70
N ARG A 66 -19.45 12.34 -4.10
CA ARG A 66 -18.89 13.70 -3.98
C ARG A 66 -17.67 13.92 -4.86
N GLY A 67 -17.16 12.86 -5.49
CA GLY A 67 -15.88 12.87 -6.19
C GLY A 67 -14.69 12.63 -5.27
N PRO A 68 -13.52 12.24 -5.84
CA PRO A 68 -12.34 11.88 -5.06
C PRO A 68 -11.68 13.09 -4.37
N LEU A 69 -11.67 14.27 -4.98
CA LEU A 69 -10.96 15.44 -4.45
C LEU A 69 -11.55 15.97 -3.13
N PRO A 70 -12.86 16.23 -2.97
CA PRO A 70 -13.43 16.66 -1.68
C PRO A 70 -13.21 15.62 -0.58
N VAL A 71 -13.30 14.32 -0.91
CA VAL A 71 -13.06 13.24 0.04
C VAL A 71 -11.58 13.19 0.47
N LEU A 72 -10.66 13.39 -0.46
CA LEU A 72 -9.23 13.51 -0.16
C LEU A 72 -8.94 14.69 0.77
N LEU A 73 -9.51 15.85 0.48
CA LEU A 73 -9.29 17.05 1.30
C LEU A 73 -9.78 16.86 2.74
N THR A 74 -10.97 16.28 2.93
CA THR A 74 -11.47 15.94 4.27
C THR A 74 -10.58 14.92 4.98
N ALA A 75 -10.11 13.90 4.28
CA ALA A 75 -9.20 12.89 4.81
C ALA A 75 -7.86 13.49 5.28
N LEU A 76 -7.28 14.39 4.48
CA LEU A 76 -6.03 15.09 4.80
C LEU A 76 -6.17 15.97 6.04
N VAL A 77 -7.26 16.74 6.16
CA VAL A 77 -7.54 17.57 7.35
C VAL A 77 -7.73 16.69 8.58
N THR A 78 -8.43 15.56 8.44
CA THR A 78 -8.63 14.61 9.53
C THR A 78 -7.30 13.99 9.96
N ALA A 79 -6.44 13.62 9.02
CA ALA A 79 -5.11 13.08 9.31
C ALA A 79 -4.22 14.13 9.99
N ALA A 80 -4.23 15.39 9.51
CA ALA A 80 -3.50 16.49 10.12
C ALA A 80 -3.95 16.76 11.56
N ALA A 81 -5.26 16.75 11.82
CA ALA A 81 -5.81 16.89 13.16
C ALA A 81 -5.38 15.73 14.08
N GLY A 82 -5.36 14.50 13.55
CA GLY A 82 -4.87 13.33 14.28
C GLY A 82 -3.38 13.44 14.62
N ALA A 83 -2.54 13.86 13.68
CA ALA A 83 -1.11 14.05 13.89
C ALA A 83 -0.84 15.15 14.93
N LEU A 84 -1.46 16.33 14.81
CA LEU A 84 -1.35 17.41 15.81
C LEU A 84 -1.85 16.94 17.19
N GLY A 85 -2.97 16.22 17.22
CA GLY A 85 -3.51 15.67 18.45
C GLY A 85 -2.52 14.71 19.14
N LEU A 86 -1.83 13.83 18.40
CA LEU A 86 -0.79 12.98 18.95
C LEU A 86 0.35 13.80 19.57
N GLY A 87 0.79 14.86 18.90
CA GLY A 87 1.88 15.72 19.37
C GLY A 87 1.60 16.37 20.75
N ILE A 88 0.35 16.71 21.04
CA ILE A 88 -0.07 17.40 22.28
C ILE A 88 -0.75 16.48 23.31
N ALA A 89 -1.11 15.25 22.92
CA ALA A 89 -1.82 14.32 23.80
C ALA A 89 -0.99 13.93 25.02
N SER A 90 -1.61 14.02 26.20
CA SER A 90 -1.00 13.64 27.48
C SER A 90 -1.72 12.48 28.16
N SER A 91 -2.89 12.08 27.69
CA SER A 91 -3.69 10.99 28.25
C SER A 91 -3.90 9.86 27.23
N ALA A 92 -4.10 8.63 27.72
CA ALA A 92 -4.37 7.47 26.88
C ALA A 92 -5.59 7.71 25.96
N ALA A 93 -6.67 8.29 26.47
CA ALA A 93 -7.85 8.60 25.66
C ALA A 93 -7.55 9.57 24.52
N ALA A 94 -6.80 10.65 24.80
CA ALA A 94 -6.42 11.64 23.77
C ALA A 94 -5.53 11.02 22.68
N VAL A 95 -4.58 10.16 23.07
CA VAL A 95 -3.71 9.43 22.12
C VAL A 95 -4.53 8.48 21.25
N LEU A 96 -5.46 7.71 21.83
CA LEU A 96 -6.32 6.78 21.08
C LEU A 96 -7.23 7.50 20.09
N VAL A 97 -7.86 8.62 20.50
CA VAL A 97 -8.68 9.43 19.58
C VAL A 97 -7.85 10.02 18.46
N SER A 98 -6.68 10.56 18.77
CA SER A 98 -5.79 11.15 17.77
C SER A 98 -5.27 10.11 16.77
N ALA A 99 -4.89 8.93 17.25
CA ALA A 99 -4.50 7.80 16.41
C ALA A 99 -5.65 7.29 15.52
N SER A 100 -6.89 7.29 16.03
CA SER A 100 -8.08 6.95 15.25
C SER A 100 -8.29 7.93 14.09
N LEU A 101 -8.16 9.22 14.35
CA LEU A 101 -8.29 10.26 13.32
C LEU A 101 -7.19 10.15 12.27
N LEU A 102 -5.94 9.96 12.70
CA LEU A 102 -4.81 9.79 11.80
C LEU A 102 -4.99 8.55 10.92
N GLY A 103 -5.31 7.40 11.52
CA GLY A 103 -5.53 6.15 10.81
C GLY A 103 -6.71 6.20 9.82
N ALA A 104 -7.83 6.80 10.23
CA ALA A 104 -8.98 7.01 9.36
C ALA A 104 -8.65 7.91 8.17
N GLY A 105 -8.00 9.05 8.41
CA GLY A 105 -7.59 9.98 7.36
C GLY A 105 -6.66 9.31 6.34
N GLN A 106 -5.62 8.65 6.81
CA GLN A 106 -4.64 7.96 5.95
C GLN A 106 -5.28 6.83 5.14
N ALA A 107 -6.18 6.05 5.73
CA ALA A 107 -6.85 4.97 5.03
C ALA A 107 -7.70 5.47 3.84
N VAL A 108 -8.38 6.61 4.01
CA VAL A 108 -9.22 7.22 2.97
C VAL A 108 -8.39 7.86 1.86
N MET A 109 -7.18 8.35 2.17
CA MET A 109 -6.29 8.96 1.17
C MET A 109 -5.94 8.02 0.04
N GLN A 110 -5.65 6.75 0.32
CA GLN A 110 -5.21 5.78 -0.70
C GLN A 110 -6.25 5.56 -1.82
N PRO A 111 -7.51 5.19 -1.54
CA PRO A 111 -8.52 5.01 -2.59
C PRO A 111 -8.90 6.33 -3.28
N ALA A 112 -8.84 7.47 -2.58
CA ALA A 112 -9.10 8.77 -3.18
C ALA A 112 -8.01 9.14 -4.20
N LEU A 113 -6.73 9.02 -3.82
CA LEU A 113 -5.60 9.25 -4.72
C LEU A 113 -5.59 8.26 -5.89
N ALA A 114 -5.86 6.97 -5.64
CA ALA A 114 -5.96 5.98 -6.70
C ALA A 114 -7.05 6.33 -7.71
N THR A 115 -8.21 6.82 -7.23
CA THR A 115 -9.30 7.26 -8.12
C THR A 115 -8.90 8.51 -8.93
N MET A 116 -8.24 9.49 -8.31
CA MET A 116 -7.73 10.67 -9.04
C MET A 116 -6.69 10.30 -10.10
N ILE A 117 -5.83 9.31 -9.83
CA ILE A 117 -4.87 8.79 -10.83
C ILE A 117 -5.63 8.16 -12.00
N VAL A 118 -6.70 7.39 -11.72
CA VAL A 118 -7.55 6.78 -12.76
C VAL A 118 -8.19 7.87 -13.61
N ASP A 119 -8.76 8.91 -12.99
CA ASP A 119 -9.42 10.02 -13.67
C ASP A 119 -8.46 10.86 -14.53
N CYS A 120 -7.18 10.93 -14.14
CA CYS A 120 -6.13 11.67 -14.85
C CYS A 120 -5.28 10.80 -15.79
N SER A 121 -5.60 9.51 -15.98
CA SER A 121 -4.84 8.58 -16.80
C SER A 121 -5.74 7.82 -17.79
N SER A 122 -5.22 7.58 -19.00
CA SER A 122 -5.82 6.63 -19.93
C SER A 122 -5.44 5.19 -19.54
N ALA A 123 -6.16 4.20 -20.05
CA ALA A 123 -5.82 2.79 -19.86
C ALA A 123 -4.35 2.48 -20.18
N ASP A 124 -3.79 3.18 -21.18
CA ASP A 124 -2.42 3.02 -21.63
C ASP A 124 -1.36 3.59 -20.69
N THR A 125 -1.66 4.70 -20.02
CA THR A 125 -0.72 5.42 -19.14
C THR A 125 -0.90 5.04 -17.66
N ARG A 126 -1.97 4.34 -17.32
CA ARG A 126 -2.37 4.00 -15.95
C ARG A 126 -1.31 3.21 -15.20
N SER A 127 -0.74 2.18 -15.84
CA SER A 127 0.33 1.38 -15.22
C SER A 127 1.55 2.22 -14.85
N ARG A 128 1.95 3.16 -15.72
CA ARG A 128 3.06 4.10 -15.44
C ARG A 128 2.73 5.07 -14.32
N ALA A 129 1.48 5.55 -14.27
CA ALA A 129 1.05 6.45 -13.20
C ALA A 129 1.08 5.77 -11.84
N PHE A 130 0.59 4.54 -11.72
CA PHE A 130 0.66 3.77 -10.48
C PHE A 130 2.09 3.34 -10.12
N ALA A 131 2.93 2.98 -11.09
CA ALA A 131 4.34 2.70 -10.85
C ALA A 131 5.08 3.93 -10.28
N MET A 132 4.82 5.12 -10.85
CA MET A 132 5.39 6.38 -10.36
C MET A 132 4.86 6.71 -8.95
N GLN A 133 3.56 6.51 -8.69
CA GLN A 133 3.00 6.67 -7.35
C GLN A 133 3.73 5.79 -6.34
N PHE A 134 3.89 4.52 -6.64
CA PHE A 134 4.52 3.55 -5.74
C PHE A 134 6.01 3.88 -5.50
N PHE A 135 6.74 4.23 -6.57
CA PHE A 135 8.12 4.69 -6.47
C PHE A 135 8.26 5.90 -5.53
N LEU A 136 7.46 6.94 -5.75
CA LEU A 136 7.49 8.16 -4.94
C LEU A 136 7.03 7.92 -3.51
N GLN A 137 6.10 7.00 -3.29
CA GLN A 137 5.66 6.61 -1.96
C GLN A 137 6.79 5.92 -1.18
N ASN A 138 7.48 4.95 -1.79
CA ASN A 138 8.61 4.27 -1.12
C ASN A 138 9.79 5.22 -0.91
N LEU A 139 10.11 6.06 -1.88
CA LEU A 139 11.16 7.05 -1.75
C LEU A 139 10.84 8.06 -0.62
N GLY A 140 9.59 8.57 -0.59
CA GLY A 140 9.14 9.50 0.45
C GLY A 140 9.22 8.86 1.84
N LEU A 141 8.67 7.64 1.98
CA LEU A 141 8.69 6.89 3.25
C LEU A 141 10.13 6.62 3.73
N GLY A 142 11.00 6.18 2.82
CA GLY A 142 12.41 5.90 3.16
C GLY A 142 13.17 7.15 3.58
N VAL A 143 13.08 8.24 2.82
CA VAL A 143 13.74 9.52 3.14
C VAL A 143 13.15 10.10 4.43
N GLY A 144 11.83 10.05 4.60
CA GLY A 144 11.15 10.49 5.82
C GLY A 144 11.64 9.70 7.05
N GLY A 145 11.68 8.38 6.96
CA GLY A 145 12.16 7.52 8.05
C GLY A 145 13.61 7.77 8.44
N LEU A 146 14.49 7.97 7.45
CA LEU A 146 15.90 8.31 7.70
C LEU A 146 16.04 9.65 8.42
N ILE A 147 15.38 10.70 7.94
CA ILE A 147 15.43 12.02 8.57
C ILE A 147 14.75 11.99 9.94
N GLY A 148 13.61 11.32 10.07
CA GLY A 148 12.90 11.13 11.32
C GLY A 148 13.78 10.47 12.38
N GLY A 149 14.54 9.42 12.00
CA GLY A 149 15.48 8.74 12.88
C GLY A 149 16.58 9.63 13.46
N HIS A 150 17.00 10.65 12.71
CA HIS A 150 17.98 11.63 13.19
C HIS A 150 17.39 12.76 14.04
N LEU A 151 16.09 13.03 13.87
CA LEU A 151 15.39 14.07 14.62
C LEU A 151 14.81 13.57 15.95
N VAL A 152 14.56 12.25 16.06
CA VAL A 152 13.96 11.65 17.25
C VAL A 152 14.98 11.60 18.38
N ASP A 153 14.62 12.27 19.49
CA ASP A 153 15.24 12.08 20.79
C ASP A 153 14.23 11.41 21.73
N THR A 154 14.49 10.15 22.07
CA THR A 154 13.60 9.34 22.91
C THR A 154 13.51 9.84 24.36
N THR A 155 14.38 10.77 24.77
CA THR A 155 14.36 11.40 26.08
C THR A 155 13.50 12.67 26.11
N SER A 156 13.10 13.20 24.95
CA SER A 156 12.39 14.47 24.81
C SER A 156 11.05 14.33 24.12
N ALA A 157 9.96 14.59 24.84
CA ALA A 157 8.62 14.65 24.23
C ALA A 157 8.48 15.77 23.17
N ALA A 158 9.31 16.84 23.29
CA ALA A 158 9.28 17.94 22.35
C ALA A 158 9.78 17.53 20.95
N SER A 159 10.72 16.59 20.83
CA SER A 159 11.17 16.07 19.55
C SER A 159 10.05 15.35 18.79
N PHE A 160 9.23 14.58 19.50
CA PHE A 160 8.05 13.92 18.92
C PHE A 160 6.93 14.90 18.58
N THR A 161 6.70 15.94 19.40
CA THR A 161 5.75 16.99 19.08
C THR A 161 6.16 17.71 17.78
N LEU A 162 7.45 17.98 17.59
CA LEU A 162 7.98 18.52 16.34
C LEU A 162 7.72 17.56 15.16
N LEU A 163 7.97 16.27 15.35
CA LEU A 163 7.78 15.22 14.34
C LEU A 163 6.34 15.20 13.84
N PHE A 164 5.37 15.08 14.76
CA PHE A 164 3.94 15.09 14.44
C PHE A 164 3.47 16.42 13.85
N SER A 165 4.09 17.54 14.26
CA SER A 165 3.80 18.86 13.68
C SER A 165 4.28 18.97 12.24
N ILE A 166 5.45 18.41 11.92
CA ILE A 166 5.95 18.32 10.53
C ILE A 166 5.01 17.45 9.69
N GLU A 167 4.58 16.29 10.19
CA GLU A 167 3.63 15.44 9.48
C GLU A 167 2.30 16.15 9.21
N ALA A 168 1.75 16.82 10.22
CA ALA A 168 0.52 17.60 10.06
C ALA A 168 0.70 18.74 9.04
N ALA A 169 1.83 19.43 9.08
CA ALA A 169 2.17 20.46 8.09
C ALA A 169 2.26 19.89 6.67
N MET A 170 2.80 18.68 6.49
CA MET A 170 2.83 17.99 5.19
C MET A 170 1.42 17.67 4.69
N PHE A 171 0.51 17.20 5.55
CA PHE A 171 -0.89 16.99 5.18
C PHE A 171 -1.59 18.29 4.80
N LEU A 172 -1.39 19.38 5.56
CA LEU A 172 -1.97 20.69 5.24
C LEU A 172 -1.38 21.29 3.96
N LEU A 173 -0.06 21.15 3.74
CA LEU A 173 0.57 21.55 2.49
C LEU A 173 -0.04 20.78 1.31
N LEU A 174 -0.28 19.48 1.51
CA LEU A 174 -0.95 18.65 0.50
C LEU A 174 -2.39 19.15 0.24
N VAL A 175 -3.14 19.58 1.26
CA VAL A 175 -4.45 20.22 1.05
C VAL A 175 -4.31 21.42 0.11
N VAL A 176 -3.35 22.33 0.37
CA VAL A 176 -3.11 23.52 -0.47
C VAL A 176 -2.76 23.12 -1.90
N VAL A 177 -1.90 22.13 -2.09
CA VAL A 177 -1.55 21.61 -3.44
C VAL A 177 -2.78 21.01 -4.12
N MET A 178 -3.57 20.20 -3.42
CA MET A 178 -4.72 19.48 -4.00
C MET A 178 -5.89 20.41 -4.35
N VAL A 179 -6.13 21.48 -3.60
CA VAL A 179 -7.15 22.49 -3.96
C VAL A 179 -6.87 23.10 -5.34
N THR A 180 -5.61 23.18 -5.76
CA THR A 180 -5.23 23.71 -7.08
C THR A 180 -5.37 22.67 -8.21
N VAL A 181 -5.69 21.41 -7.90
CA VAL A 181 -5.84 20.35 -8.90
C VAL A 181 -7.23 20.46 -9.55
N ARG A 182 -7.23 20.69 -10.86
CA ARG A 182 -8.46 20.60 -11.66
C ARG A 182 -8.51 19.21 -12.27
N LEU A 183 -9.40 18.37 -11.77
CA LEU A 183 -9.66 17.06 -12.37
C LEU A 183 -10.42 17.25 -13.68
N PRO A 184 -10.15 16.44 -14.71
CA PRO A 184 -11.01 16.38 -15.89
C PRO A 184 -12.44 16.11 -15.42
N HIS A 185 -13.40 16.88 -15.94
CA HIS A 185 -14.80 16.59 -15.68
C HIS A 185 -15.10 15.23 -16.33
N ALA A 186 -15.22 14.17 -15.51
CA ALA A 186 -15.93 12.99 -16.00
C ALA A 186 -17.32 13.45 -16.42
N PRO A 187 -17.78 13.17 -17.66
CA PRO A 187 -19.13 13.50 -18.05
C PRO A 187 -20.06 12.85 -17.02
N ARG A 188 -20.74 13.68 -16.22
CA ARG A 188 -21.90 13.20 -15.47
C ARG A 188 -22.89 12.76 -16.52
N ILE A 189 -23.09 11.48 -16.63
CA ILE A 189 -24.20 10.94 -17.44
C ILE A 189 -25.44 11.31 -16.64
N ASP A 190 -26.07 12.43 -17.01
CA ASP A 190 -27.37 12.82 -16.47
C ASP A 190 -28.34 11.69 -16.81
N GLY A 191 -28.82 10.97 -15.81
CA GLY A 191 -29.67 9.81 -15.97
C GLY A 191 -29.03 8.45 -15.62
N ALA A 192 -27.73 8.38 -15.32
CA ALA A 192 -27.19 7.16 -14.71
C ALA A 192 -27.89 6.92 -13.36
N PRO A 193 -28.43 5.72 -13.08
CA PRO A 193 -29.06 5.44 -11.81
C PRO A 193 -28.07 5.81 -10.71
N GLN A 194 -28.42 6.80 -9.87
CA GLN A 194 -27.63 7.09 -8.68
C GLN A 194 -27.50 5.76 -7.94
N ALA A 195 -26.30 5.18 -7.92
CA ALA A 195 -26.07 3.89 -7.31
C ALA A 195 -26.51 3.99 -5.85
N SER A 196 -27.75 3.57 -5.59
CA SER A 196 -28.25 3.44 -4.22
C SER A 196 -27.25 2.56 -3.49
N GLY A 197 -26.80 2.99 -2.30
CA GLY A 197 -25.67 2.37 -1.62
C GLY A 197 -25.74 0.84 -1.44
N ARG A 198 -26.91 0.22 -1.55
CA ARG A 198 -27.12 -1.23 -1.58
C ARG A 198 -26.85 -1.86 -2.94
N GLY A 199 -27.17 -1.18 -4.06
CA GLY A 199 -26.92 -1.69 -5.41
C GLY A 199 -25.42 -1.79 -5.74
N SER A 200 -24.65 -0.85 -5.24
CA SER A 200 -23.22 -0.72 -5.45
C SER A 200 -22.40 -1.90 -4.86
N TRP A 201 -22.69 -2.33 -3.63
CA TRP A 201 -22.02 -3.49 -3.02
C TRP A 201 -22.43 -4.82 -3.67
N LYS A 202 -23.72 -4.96 -4.03
CA LYS A 202 -24.22 -6.13 -4.75
C LYS A 202 -23.57 -6.26 -6.13
N GLN A 203 -23.35 -5.15 -6.81
CA GLN A 203 -22.68 -5.13 -8.11
C GLN A 203 -21.20 -5.51 -7.98
N LEU A 204 -20.50 -5.03 -6.95
CA LEU A 204 -19.10 -5.39 -6.66
C LEU A 204 -18.97 -6.89 -6.35
N THR A 205 -19.80 -7.43 -5.46
CA THR A 205 -19.79 -8.86 -5.10
C THR A 205 -20.26 -9.76 -6.24
N GLY A 206 -21.06 -9.22 -7.19
CA GLY A 206 -21.45 -9.91 -8.43
C GLY A 206 -20.32 -10.00 -9.47
N ASN A 207 -19.31 -9.13 -9.37
CA ASN A 207 -18.16 -9.16 -10.28
C ASN A 207 -17.14 -10.23 -9.83
N ARG A 208 -17.22 -11.41 -10.43
CA ARG A 208 -16.37 -12.57 -10.08
C ARG A 208 -14.88 -12.27 -10.18
N ALA A 209 -14.44 -11.52 -11.20
CA ALA A 209 -13.04 -11.15 -11.37
C ALA A 209 -12.57 -10.24 -10.24
N MET A 210 -13.41 -9.26 -9.82
CA MET A 210 -13.09 -8.38 -8.69
C MET A 210 -13.03 -9.13 -7.37
N VAL A 211 -13.99 -10.03 -7.11
CA VAL A 211 -13.98 -10.87 -5.90
C VAL A 211 -12.71 -11.73 -5.85
N GLN A 212 -12.36 -12.38 -6.97
CA GLN A 212 -11.14 -13.18 -7.05
C GLN A 212 -9.89 -12.32 -6.88
N LEU A 213 -9.86 -11.10 -7.43
CA LEU A 213 -8.77 -10.16 -7.23
C LEU A 213 -8.67 -9.71 -5.75
N CYS A 214 -9.79 -9.55 -5.05
CA CYS A 214 -9.81 -9.27 -3.61
C CYS A 214 -9.23 -10.44 -2.80
N VAL A 215 -9.61 -11.70 -3.11
CA VAL A 215 -9.05 -12.89 -2.45
C VAL A 215 -7.54 -12.98 -2.72
N LEU A 216 -7.12 -12.81 -3.97
CA LEU A 216 -5.71 -12.78 -4.36
C LEU A 216 -4.97 -11.65 -3.64
N GLY A 217 -5.56 -10.44 -3.57
CA GLY A 217 -5.00 -9.30 -2.85
C GLY A 217 -4.84 -9.58 -1.36
N PHE A 218 -5.83 -10.20 -0.72
CA PHE A 218 -5.69 -10.61 0.68
C PHE A 218 -4.47 -11.51 0.88
N VAL A 219 -4.34 -12.56 0.08
CA VAL A 219 -3.21 -13.51 0.19
C VAL A 219 -1.87 -12.81 -0.08
N LEU A 220 -1.80 -11.92 -1.09
CA LEU A 220 -0.62 -11.11 -1.40
C LEU A 220 -0.16 -10.26 -0.21
N PHE A 221 -1.08 -9.47 0.36
CA PHE A 221 -0.73 -8.57 1.46
C PHE A 221 -0.49 -9.32 2.77
N PHE A 222 -1.21 -10.40 3.02
CA PHE A 222 -1.01 -11.26 4.18
C PHE A 222 0.34 -12.00 4.13
N ALA A 223 0.68 -12.59 2.98
CA ALA A 223 1.87 -13.41 2.83
C ALA A 223 3.18 -12.62 2.66
N CYS A 224 3.11 -11.32 2.41
CA CYS A 224 4.29 -10.48 2.25
C CYS A 224 4.28 -9.32 3.26
N TYR A 225 3.53 -8.27 2.98
CA TYR A 225 3.56 -7.02 3.78
C TYR A 225 3.19 -7.24 5.25
N GLY A 226 2.23 -8.11 5.53
CA GLY A 226 1.84 -8.45 6.91
C GLY A 226 2.90 -9.19 7.71
N GLN A 227 3.99 -9.63 7.07
CA GLN A 227 5.06 -10.41 7.71
C GLN A 227 6.33 -9.62 7.99
N PHE A 228 6.58 -8.53 7.27
CA PHE A 228 7.87 -7.80 7.32
C PHE A 228 8.28 -7.38 8.72
N GLU A 229 7.38 -6.73 9.44
CA GLU A 229 7.65 -6.19 10.77
C GLU A 229 7.12 -7.10 11.89
N SER A 230 6.72 -8.34 11.55
CA SER A 230 6.13 -9.27 12.50
C SER A 230 6.77 -10.67 12.38
N GLY A 231 6.10 -11.61 11.72
CA GLY A 231 6.51 -13.00 11.67
C GLY A 231 7.87 -13.23 11.04
N LEU A 232 8.19 -12.53 9.93
CA LEU A 232 9.48 -12.69 9.27
C LEU A 232 10.62 -12.08 10.11
N SER A 233 10.39 -10.93 10.73
CA SER A 233 11.37 -10.33 11.66
C SER A 233 11.58 -11.21 12.90
N ALA A 234 10.49 -11.74 13.49
CA ALA A 234 10.58 -12.67 14.62
C ALA A 234 11.35 -13.95 14.23
N TYR A 235 11.01 -14.56 13.09
CA TYR A 235 11.74 -15.70 12.54
C TYR A 235 13.24 -15.40 12.33
N GLY A 236 13.55 -14.22 11.78
CA GLY A 236 14.93 -13.79 11.57
C GLY A 236 15.75 -13.75 12.86
N VAL A 237 15.18 -13.20 13.92
CA VAL A 237 15.83 -13.11 15.24
C VAL A 237 15.92 -14.47 15.92
N GLU A 238 14.80 -15.18 16.03
CA GLU A 238 14.68 -16.39 16.86
C GLU A 238 15.28 -17.64 16.18
N ALA A 239 15.08 -17.79 14.87
CA ALA A 239 15.54 -18.96 14.13
C ALA A 239 16.87 -18.76 13.41
N ALA A 240 17.08 -17.59 12.78
CA ALA A 240 18.27 -17.33 11.98
C ALA A 240 19.33 -16.52 12.72
N GLY A 241 19.09 -16.09 13.96
CA GLY A 241 20.03 -15.32 14.79
C GLY A 241 20.39 -13.95 14.20
N ILE A 242 19.49 -13.35 13.43
CA ILE A 242 19.72 -12.08 12.73
C ILE A 242 19.71 -10.93 13.73
N SER A 243 20.75 -10.10 13.71
CA SER A 243 20.84 -8.91 14.55
C SER A 243 19.81 -7.84 14.14
N THR A 244 19.45 -6.96 15.07
CA THR A 244 18.53 -5.83 14.80
C THR A 244 19.05 -4.88 13.71
N SER A 245 20.38 -4.69 13.64
CA SER A 245 21.02 -3.90 12.57
C SER A 245 20.89 -4.57 11.20
N ALA A 246 21.02 -5.90 11.15
CA ALA A 246 20.83 -6.66 9.91
C ALA A 246 19.37 -6.70 9.47
N LEU A 247 18.39 -6.68 10.39
CA LEU A 247 16.97 -6.47 10.06
C LEU A 247 16.74 -5.11 9.39
N GLY A 248 17.36 -4.05 9.92
CA GLY A 248 17.31 -2.72 9.29
C GLY A 248 17.93 -2.74 7.89
N THR A 249 19.04 -3.46 7.70
CA THR A 249 19.65 -3.64 6.38
C THR A 249 18.74 -4.41 5.42
N ALA A 250 18.02 -5.42 5.90
CA ALA A 250 17.08 -6.18 5.09
C ALA A 250 15.89 -5.30 4.61
N LEU A 251 15.31 -4.50 5.51
CA LEU A 251 14.27 -3.52 5.15
C LEU A 251 14.78 -2.48 4.15
N ALA A 252 16.00 -1.99 4.33
CA ALA A 252 16.64 -1.08 3.38
C ALA A 252 16.86 -1.75 2.01
N ALA A 253 17.24 -3.03 1.98
CA ALA A 253 17.41 -3.79 0.75
C ALA A 253 16.08 -3.97 -0.01
N ASN A 254 14.95 -4.17 0.69
CA ASN A 254 13.62 -4.18 0.07
C ASN A 254 13.34 -2.83 -0.62
N THR A 255 13.45 -1.73 0.10
CA THR A 255 13.21 -0.38 -0.45
C THR A 255 14.14 -0.05 -1.60
N LEU A 256 15.44 -0.37 -1.47
CA LEU A 256 16.43 -0.16 -2.54
C LEU A 256 16.08 -0.95 -3.80
N MET A 257 15.70 -2.22 -3.64
CA MET A 257 15.28 -3.06 -4.76
C MET A 257 14.07 -2.49 -5.47
N ILE A 258 13.06 -2.00 -4.75
CA ILE A 258 11.90 -1.32 -5.34
C ILE A 258 12.36 -0.12 -6.17
N VAL A 259 13.16 0.76 -5.58
CA VAL A 259 13.61 2.01 -6.24
C VAL A 259 14.42 1.72 -7.50
N VAL A 260 15.36 0.79 -7.44
CA VAL A 260 16.25 0.45 -8.56
C VAL A 260 15.50 -0.33 -9.64
N ALA A 261 14.70 -1.32 -9.25
CA ALA A 261 14.02 -2.21 -10.20
C ALA A 261 12.80 -1.57 -10.86
N GLN A 262 12.15 -0.57 -10.25
CA GLN A 262 10.84 -0.06 -10.66
C GLN A 262 10.75 0.28 -12.16
N PHE A 263 11.73 1.02 -12.69
CA PHE A 263 11.67 1.45 -14.09
C PHE A 263 12.03 0.34 -15.08
N ALA A 264 12.96 -0.57 -14.73
CA ALA A 264 13.31 -1.71 -15.55
C ALA A 264 12.15 -2.71 -15.61
N VAL A 265 11.57 -3.01 -14.43
CA VAL A 265 10.42 -3.90 -14.28
C VAL A 265 9.19 -3.35 -15.01
N LEU A 266 8.93 -2.05 -14.92
CA LEU A 266 7.80 -1.42 -15.60
C LEU A 266 7.82 -1.67 -17.11
N ARG A 267 8.99 -1.50 -17.76
CA ARG A 267 9.15 -1.75 -19.20
C ARG A 267 8.83 -3.19 -19.61
N PHE A 268 9.18 -4.14 -18.75
CA PHE A 268 8.88 -5.55 -18.93
C PHE A 268 7.40 -5.86 -18.71
N VAL A 269 6.86 -5.38 -17.59
CA VAL A 269 5.47 -5.63 -17.14
C VAL A 269 4.45 -5.06 -18.12
N GLU A 270 4.69 -3.88 -18.70
CA GLU A 270 3.78 -3.26 -19.69
C GLU A 270 3.54 -4.13 -20.93
N ARG A 271 4.45 -5.05 -21.25
CA ARG A 271 4.36 -5.95 -22.41
C ARG A 271 3.79 -7.33 -22.07
N CYS A 272 3.63 -7.63 -20.79
CA CYS A 272 3.18 -8.93 -20.32
C CYS A 272 1.68 -8.92 -19.94
N ARG A 273 1.09 -10.11 -19.86
CA ARG A 273 -0.23 -10.29 -19.27
C ARG A 273 -0.15 -10.05 -17.77
N ARG A 274 -1.05 -9.21 -17.23
CA ARG A 274 -1.09 -8.89 -15.80
C ARG A 274 -1.20 -10.13 -14.92
N SER A 275 -2.05 -11.08 -15.31
CA SER A 275 -2.20 -12.35 -14.60
C SER A 275 -0.90 -13.16 -14.54
N ARG A 276 -0.11 -13.17 -15.63
CA ARG A 276 1.21 -13.84 -15.65
C ARG A 276 2.23 -13.12 -14.80
N VAL A 277 2.20 -11.79 -14.79
CA VAL A 277 3.09 -11.00 -13.92
C VAL A 277 2.82 -11.29 -12.46
N ILE A 278 1.55 -11.30 -12.03
CA ILE A 278 1.18 -11.63 -10.65
C ILE A 278 1.55 -13.08 -10.32
N ALA A 279 1.40 -14.01 -11.26
CA ALA A 279 1.82 -15.40 -11.07
C ALA A 279 3.35 -15.51 -10.89
N ALA A 280 4.14 -14.75 -11.65
CA ALA A 280 5.59 -14.68 -11.50
C ALA A 280 6.00 -14.11 -10.13
N VAL A 281 5.28 -13.11 -9.62
CA VAL A 281 5.49 -12.59 -8.27
C VAL A 281 5.29 -13.68 -7.22
N GLY A 282 4.24 -14.51 -7.34
CA GLY A 282 4.02 -15.63 -6.44
C GLY A 282 5.19 -16.60 -6.42
N LEU A 283 5.81 -16.88 -7.58
CA LEU A 283 7.00 -17.73 -7.67
C LEU A 283 8.23 -17.05 -7.06
N ILE A 284 8.46 -15.76 -7.34
CA ILE A 284 9.57 -14.99 -6.74
C ILE A 284 9.45 -14.99 -5.22
N TRP A 285 8.26 -14.79 -4.68
CA TRP A 285 8.03 -14.80 -3.24
C TRP A 285 8.11 -16.20 -2.62
N ALA A 286 7.75 -17.26 -3.37
CA ALA A 286 8.01 -18.63 -2.92
C ALA A 286 9.52 -18.88 -2.79
N VAL A 287 10.33 -18.41 -3.75
CA VAL A 287 11.80 -18.43 -3.64
C VAL A 287 12.27 -17.61 -2.45
N ALA A 288 11.73 -16.42 -2.23
CA ALA A 288 12.08 -15.58 -1.08
C ALA A 288 11.83 -16.32 0.26
N TRP A 289 10.69 -16.99 0.42
CA TRP A 289 10.40 -17.81 1.59
C TRP A 289 11.32 -19.01 1.73
N ALA A 290 11.69 -19.66 0.62
CA ALA A 290 12.68 -20.76 0.64
C ALA A 290 14.07 -20.26 1.08
N VAL A 291 14.50 -19.08 0.62
CA VAL A 291 15.76 -18.43 1.02
C VAL A 291 15.71 -18.01 2.50
N ALA A 292 14.58 -17.49 2.98
CA ALA A 292 14.38 -17.23 4.41
C ALA A 292 14.47 -18.53 5.24
N GLY A 293 13.84 -19.59 4.77
CA GLY A 293 13.94 -20.91 5.40
C GLY A 293 15.37 -21.42 5.50
N TYR A 294 16.15 -21.27 4.43
CA TYR A 294 17.57 -21.62 4.42
C TYR A 294 18.37 -20.84 5.48
N ALA A 295 18.11 -19.55 5.66
CA ALA A 295 18.78 -18.72 6.67
C ALA A 295 18.59 -19.29 8.10
N GLY A 296 17.41 -19.86 8.39
CA GLY A 296 17.09 -20.43 9.71
C GLY A 296 17.49 -21.89 9.91
N LEU A 297 18.06 -22.57 8.91
CA LEU A 297 18.51 -23.96 9.07
C LEU A 297 19.79 -24.13 9.88
N GLY A 298 20.49 -23.03 10.21
CA GLY A 298 21.75 -23.06 10.95
C GLY A 298 22.91 -23.71 10.19
N HIS A 299 22.80 -23.91 8.89
CA HIS A 299 23.85 -24.44 8.03
C HIS A 299 24.69 -23.30 7.46
N GLY A 300 25.98 -23.27 7.78
CA GLY A 300 26.91 -22.24 7.28
C GLY A 300 27.28 -21.17 8.30
N SER A 301 27.93 -20.10 7.82
CA SER A 301 28.31 -18.99 8.67
C SER A 301 27.15 -18.04 8.94
N GLN A 302 27.22 -17.29 10.04
CA GLN A 302 26.24 -16.23 10.36
C GLN A 302 26.15 -15.16 9.27
N GLU A 303 27.24 -14.91 8.57
CA GLU A 303 27.28 -14.00 7.43
C GLU A 303 26.41 -14.51 6.26
N MET A 304 26.45 -15.82 5.99
CA MET A 304 25.64 -16.45 4.95
C MET A 304 24.16 -16.42 5.32
N ALA A 305 23.80 -16.69 6.57
CA ALA A 305 22.43 -16.57 7.06
C ALA A 305 21.91 -15.14 6.92
N THR A 306 22.74 -14.15 7.30
CA THR A 306 22.41 -12.72 7.16
C THR A 306 22.24 -12.32 5.69
N ALA A 307 23.15 -12.75 4.80
CA ALA A 307 23.05 -12.46 3.37
C ALA A 307 21.79 -13.09 2.74
N ALA A 308 21.45 -14.33 3.10
CA ALA A 308 20.21 -14.98 2.67
C ALA A 308 18.98 -14.23 3.16
N PHE A 309 18.96 -13.81 4.43
CA PHE A 309 17.86 -13.05 5.01
C PHE A 309 17.67 -11.68 4.33
N VAL A 310 18.75 -10.93 4.10
CA VAL A 310 18.71 -9.67 3.34
C VAL A 310 18.22 -9.88 1.91
N SER A 311 18.68 -10.96 1.26
CA SER A 311 18.23 -11.33 -0.10
C SER A 311 16.73 -11.66 -0.16
N THR A 312 16.17 -12.23 0.92
CA THR A 312 14.72 -12.46 1.05
C THR A 312 13.94 -11.15 0.90
N TYR A 313 14.32 -10.11 1.62
CA TYR A 313 13.67 -8.80 1.54
C TYR A 313 13.87 -8.13 0.17
N ALA A 314 15.03 -8.28 -0.44
CA ALA A 314 15.26 -7.81 -1.81
C ALA A 314 14.35 -8.52 -2.83
N LEU A 315 14.17 -9.84 -2.72
CA LEU A 315 13.24 -10.60 -3.57
C LEU A 315 11.78 -10.17 -3.37
N PHE A 316 11.38 -9.88 -2.12
CA PHE A 316 10.06 -9.31 -1.86
C PHE A 316 9.91 -7.96 -2.56
N GLY A 317 10.90 -7.07 -2.45
CA GLY A 317 10.91 -5.77 -3.12
C GLY A 317 10.81 -5.85 -4.64
N LEU A 318 11.47 -6.84 -5.25
CA LEU A 318 11.34 -7.09 -6.68
C LEU A 318 9.88 -7.45 -7.07
N GLY A 319 9.25 -8.33 -6.32
CA GLY A 319 7.84 -8.68 -6.53
C GLY A 319 6.90 -7.49 -6.34
N GLU A 320 7.15 -6.66 -5.34
CA GLU A 320 6.38 -5.43 -5.06
C GLU A 320 6.47 -4.43 -6.22
N ALA A 321 7.67 -4.23 -6.78
CA ALA A 321 7.89 -3.39 -7.95
C ALA A 321 7.08 -3.88 -9.17
N MET A 322 6.86 -5.19 -9.30
CA MET A 322 6.04 -5.79 -10.35
C MET A 322 4.53 -5.65 -10.10
N LEU A 323 4.10 -5.69 -8.84
CA LEU A 323 2.68 -5.64 -8.47
C LEU A 323 2.06 -4.26 -8.68
N SER A 324 2.80 -3.20 -8.37
CA SER A 324 2.27 -1.83 -8.42
C SER A 324 1.72 -1.43 -9.81
N PRO A 325 2.44 -1.66 -10.94
CA PRO A 325 1.93 -1.37 -12.27
C PRO A 325 0.89 -2.38 -12.78
N THR A 326 0.61 -3.45 -12.03
CA THR A 326 -0.33 -4.53 -12.42
C THR A 326 -1.63 -4.51 -11.65
N VAL A 327 -1.58 -4.58 -10.32
CA VAL A 327 -2.76 -4.81 -9.47
C VAL A 327 -3.63 -3.56 -9.39
N ALA A 328 -3.04 -2.40 -9.09
CA ALA A 328 -3.82 -1.17 -8.95
C ALA A 328 -4.54 -0.74 -10.26
N PRO A 329 -3.88 -0.78 -11.43
CA PRO A 329 -4.58 -0.57 -12.69
C PRO A 329 -5.67 -1.60 -12.96
N LEU A 330 -5.45 -2.87 -12.60
CA LEU A 330 -6.45 -3.93 -12.79
C LEU A 330 -7.71 -3.70 -11.96
N VAL A 331 -7.57 -3.26 -10.70
CA VAL A 331 -8.73 -2.86 -9.86
C VAL A 331 -9.54 -1.77 -10.54
N ALA A 332 -8.87 -0.77 -11.12
CA ALA A 332 -9.52 0.32 -11.82
C ALA A 332 -10.21 -0.12 -13.13
N ASP A 333 -9.57 -1.04 -13.89
CA ASP A 333 -10.10 -1.53 -15.18
C ASP A 333 -11.25 -2.54 -15.01
N LEU A 334 -11.40 -3.13 -13.81
CA LEU A 334 -12.55 -3.97 -13.44
C LEU A 334 -13.75 -3.15 -12.95
N ALA A 335 -13.54 -1.88 -12.59
CA ALA A 335 -14.60 -1.02 -12.10
C ALA A 335 -15.48 -0.53 -13.26
N PRO A 336 -16.80 -0.63 -13.14
CA PRO A 336 -17.72 0.05 -14.06
C PRO A 336 -17.51 1.57 -14.01
N GLU A 337 -17.93 2.27 -15.08
CA GLU A 337 -17.84 3.72 -15.14
C GLU A 337 -18.49 4.38 -13.91
N GLY A 338 -17.81 5.35 -13.33
CA GLY A 338 -18.24 6.05 -12.12
C GLY A 338 -18.07 5.29 -10.81
N MET A 339 -17.63 4.01 -10.81
CA MET A 339 -17.48 3.18 -9.61
C MET A 339 -16.04 2.95 -9.17
N ALA A 340 -15.06 3.57 -9.81
CA ALA A 340 -13.64 3.41 -9.49
C ALA A 340 -13.32 3.65 -8.00
N GLY A 341 -13.92 4.69 -7.39
CA GLY A 341 -13.75 4.98 -5.97
C GLY A 341 -14.19 3.86 -5.04
N GLN A 342 -15.28 3.16 -5.38
CA GLN A 342 -15.78 2.05 -4.57
C GLN A 342 -14.92 0.80 -4.73
N TYR A 343 -14.48 0.47 -5.94
CA TYR A 343 -13.62 -0.65 -6.22
C TYR A 343 -12.25 -0.46 -5.56
N ASN A 344 -11.67 0.73 -5.67
CA ASN A 344 -10.42 1.08 -4.97
C ASN A 344 -10.57 1.00 -3.45
N SER A 345 -11.68 1.47 -2.88
CA SER A 345 -11.93 1.39 -1.43
C SER A 345 -12.16 -0.05 -0.95
N ALA A 346 -12.85 -0.87 -1.73
CA ALA A 346 -13.04 -2.29 -1.42
C ALA A 346 -11.69 -3.04 -1.42
N PHE A 347 -10.85 -2.78 -2.40
CA PHE A 347 -9.51 -3.36 -2.46
C PHE A 347 -8.62 -2.86 -1.32
N ALA A 348 -8.68 -1.58 -0.99
CA ALA A 348 -7.98 -1.00 0.17
C ALA A 348 -8.44 -1.61 1.50
N LEU A 349 -9.74 -1.91 1.64
CA LEU A 349 -10.28 -2.61 2.81
C LEU A 349 -9.69 -4.02 2.96
N VAL A 350 -9.61 -4.76 1.85
CA VAL A 350 -9.01 -6.11 1.82
C VAL A 350 -7.53 -6.06 2.18
N LYS A 351 -6.79 -5.09 1.61
CA LYS A 351 -5.39 -4.84 1.96
C LYS A 351 -5.24 -4.56 3.46
N GLN A 352 -6.06 -3.68 4.01
CA GLN A 352 -5.97 -3.29 5.41
C GLN A 352 -6.32 -4.46 6.35
N LEU A 353 -7.28 -5.29 5.96
CA LEU A 353 -7.61 -6.51 6.71
C LEU A 353 -6.44 -7.49 6.73
N ALA A 354 -5.78 -7.70 5.60
CA ALA A 354 -4.59 -8.55 5.51
C ALA A 354 -3.43 -8.03 6.38
N LEU A 355 -3.20 -6.71 6.38
CA LEU A 355 -2.18 -6.06 7.20
C LEU A 355 -2.51 -6.10 8.71
N ALA A 356 -3.77 -6.10 9.09
CA ALA A 356 -4.18 -6.23 10.48
C ALA A 356 -4.06 -7.68 11.00
N VAL A 357 -4.43 -8.67 10.18
CA VAL A 357 -4.40 -10.10 10.53
C VAL A 357 -2.97 -10.66 10.42
N GLY A 358 -2.17 -10.15 9.49
CA GLY A 358 -0.81 -10.63 9.22
C GLY A 358 0.06 -10.74 10.47
N PRO A 359 0.28 -9.65 11.21
CA PRO A 359 1.06 -9.66 12.45
C PRO A 359 0.48 -10.55 13.55
N ALA A 360 -0.85 -10.58 13.70
CA ALA A 360 -1.53 -11.37 14.72
C ALA A 360 -1.31 -12.88 14.53
N VAL A 361 -1.21 -13.32 13.27
CA VAL A 361 -0.96 -14.74 12.93
C VAL A 361 0.53 -15.00 12.76
N GLY A 362 1.21 -14.15 12.00
CA GLY A 362 2.61 -14.33 11.63
C GLY A 362 3.58 -14.17 12.79
N GLY A 363 3.34 -13.21 13.70
CA GLY A 363 4.22 -12.95 14.83
C GLY A 363 4.43 -14.19 15.71
N PRO A 364 3.38 -14.77 16.30
CA PRO A 364 3.51 -16.00 17.10
C PRO A 364 4.08 -17.20 16.32
N LEU A 365 3.66 -17.37 15.07
CA LEU A 365 4.14 -18.47 14.24
C LEU A 365 5.64 -18.33 13.91
N GLY A 366 6.07 -17.13 13.53
CA GLY A 366 7.47 -16.84 13.21
C GLY A 366 8.40 -16.96 14.41
N ALA A 367 7.91 -16.61 15.60
CA ALA A 367 8.69 -16.69 16.85
C ALA A 367 8.84 -18.12 17.40
N SER A 368 7.86 -19.00 17.19
CA SER A 368 7.81 -20.30 17.89
C SER A 368 7.69 -21.54 16.99
N LEU A 369 7.09 -21.41 15.79
CA LEU A 369 6.83 -22.51 14.87
C LEU A 369 7.56 -22.29 13.55
N HIS A 370 8.90 -22.24 13.59
CA HIS A 370 9.78 -21.81 12.51
C HIS A 370 9.55 -22.56 11.18
N ALA A 371 9.62 -23.91 11.19
CA ALA A 371 9.43 -24.68 9.97
C ALA A 371 7.98 -24.64 9.43
N PRO A 372 6.93 -24.82 10.24
CA PRO A 372 5.55 -24.63 9.81
C PRO A 372 5.29 -23.22 9.26
N TYR A 373 5.87 -22.17 9.86
CA TYR A 373 5.77 -20.80 9.39
C TYR A 373 6.30 -20.65 7.96
N ILE A 374 7.53 -21.05 7.71
CA ILE A 374 8.14 -20.96 6.37
C ILE A 374 7.35 -21.76 5.34
N VAL A 375 6.98 -23.02 5.66
CA VAL A 375 6.21 -23.87 4.75
C VAL A 375 4.85 -23.26 4.43
N ALA A 376 4.12 -22.75 5.42
CA ALA A 376 2.82 -22.13 5.21
C ALA A 376 2.92 -20.92 4.26
N PHE A 377 3.89 -20.02 4.47
CA PHE A 377 4.02 -18.81 3.65
C PHE A 377 4.60 -19.09 2.26
N LEU A 378 5.41 -20.15 2.11
CA LEU A 378 5.80 -20.68 0.81
C LEU A 378 4.56 -21.22 0.06
N VAL A 379 3.70 -22.00 0.72
CA VAL A 379 2.46 -22.51 0.13
C VAL A 379 1.50 -21.38 -0.23
N PHE A 380 1.34 -20.34 0.61
CA PHE A 380 0.56 -19.15 0.27
C PHE A 380 1.12 -18.45 -0.98
N SER A 381 2.44 -18.34 -1.11
CA SER A 381 3.08 -17.73 -2.29
C SER A 381 2.84 -18.56 -3.56
N LEU A 382 2.90 -19.87 -3.49
CA LEU A 382 2.48 -20.74 -4.60
C LEU A 382 0.97 -20.61 -4.88
N GLY A 383 0.17 -20.44 -3.83
CA GLY A 383 -1.27 -20.15 -3.93
C GLY A 383 -1.56 -18.87 -4.72
N ILE A 384 -0.74 -17.81 -4.54
CA ILE A 384 -0.79 -16.58 -5.34
C ILE A 384 -0.67 -16.91 -6.83
N THR A 385 0.31 -17.73 -7.20
CA THR A 385 0.51 -18.17 -8.59
C THR A 385 -0.74 -18.83 -9.17
N VAL A 386 -1.32 -19.78 -8.43
CA VAL A 386 -2.53 -20.49 -8.85
C VAL A 386 -3.73 -19.54 -8.98
N LEU A 387 -3.93 -18.67 -8.00
CA LEU A 387 -5.03 -17.69 -8.00
C LEU A 387 -4.87 -16.69 -9.15
N ALA A 388 -3.65 -16.24 -9.44
CA ALA A 388 -3.37 -15.33 -10.55
C ALA A 388 -3.67 -15.96 -11.92
N VAL A 389 -3.28 -17.22 -12.12
CA VAL A 389 -3.60 -17.98 -13.35
C VAL A 389 -5.12 -18.17 -13.49
N ARG A 390 -5.83 -18.50 -12.39
CA ARG A 390 -7.29 -18.59 -12.39
C ARG A 390 -7.96 -17.26 -12.71
N LEU A 391 -7.45 -16.17 -12.13
CA LEU A 391 -7.94 -14.81 -12.42
C LEU A 391 -7.79 -14.49 -13.92
N GLY A 392 -6.64 -14.82 -14.52
CA GLY A 392 -6.39 -14.57 -15.95
C GLY A 392 -7.40 -15.25 -16.89
N ARG A 393 -8.07 -16.34 -16.45
CA ARG A 393 -9.15 -16.98 -17.21
C ARG A 393 -10.48 -16.22 -17.17
N GLN A 394 -10.64 -15.29 -16.23
CA GLN A 394 -11.85 -14.48 -16.06
C GLN A 394 -11.70 -13.08 -16.64
N LEU A 395 -10.46 -12.65 -16.91
CA LEU A 395 -10.17 -11.34 -17.49
C LEU A 395 -10.38 -11.37 -19.00
N THR A 396 -10.88 -10.26 -19.54
CA THR A 396 -10.85 -10.02 -20.99
C THR A 396 -9.40 -9.76 -21.44
N GLU A 397 -9.13 -9.98 -22.74
CA GLU A 397 -7.79 -9.72 -23.29
C GLU A 397 -7.32 -8.30 -23.02
N VAL A 398 -8.21 -7.31 -23.10
CA VAL A 398 -7.89 -5.89 -22.88
C VAL A 398 -7.59 -5.61 -21.41
N GLN A 399 -8.29 -6.25 -20.48
CA GLN A 399 -8.04 -6.12 -19.03
C GLN A 399 -6.73 -6.79 -18.62
N ASP A 400 -6.43 -7.98 -19.18
CA ASP A 400 -5.19 -8.71 -18.87
C ASP A 400 -3.98 -8.14 -19.60
N GLN A 401 -4.19 -7.56 -20.81
CA GLN A 401 -3.11 -7.11 -21.69
C GLN A 401 -3.47 -5.78 -22.39
N PRO A 402 -3.43 -4.65 -21.69
CA PRO A 402 -3.93 -3.34 -22.17
C PRO A 402 -3.25 -2.84 -23.45
N TRP A 403 -1.99 -3.24 -23.70
CA TRP A 403 -1.24 -2.82 -24.89
C TRP A 403 -1.81 -3.39 -26.21
N ILE A 404 -2.52 -4.52 -26.19
CA ILE A 404 -3.20 -5.07 -27.37
C ILE A 404 -4.32 -4.14 -27.85
N GLY A 405 -4.97 -3.42 -26.92
CA GLY A 405 -5.96 -2.40 -27.26
C GLY A 405 -5.38 -1.31 -28.17
N ARG A 406 -4.13 -0.89 -27.92
CA ARG A 406 -3.41 0.09 -28.77
C ARG A 406 -3.24 -0.40 -30.20
N SER A 407 -2.74 -1.61 -30.37
CA SER A 407 -2.45 -2.18 -31.68
C SER A 407 -3.72 -2.29 -32.54
N ARG A 408 -4.87 -2.59 -31.92
CA ARG A 408 -6.17 -2.70 -32.63
C ARG A 408 -6.76 -1.34 -32.98
N VAL A 409 -6.57 -0.30 -32.15
CA VAL A 409 -7.03 1.07 -32.46
C VAL A 409 -6.19 1.67 -33.59
N VAL A 410 -4.89 1.52 -33.56
CA VAL A 410 -3.98 1.96 -34.62
C VAL A 410 -4.24 1.21 -35.94
N ALA A 411 -4.47 -0.09 -35.88
CA ALA A 411 -4.77 -0.90 -37.06
C ALA A 411 -6.14 -0.58 -37.72
N ARG A 412 -7.10 0.02 -36.96
CA ARG A 412 -8.40 0.45 -37.46
C ARG A 412 -8.44 1.90 -37.99
N GLY A 413 -7.28 2.54 -38.18
CA GLY A 413 -7.18 3.88 -38.76
C GLY A 413 -7.66 5.03 -37.87
N GLY A 414 -7.86 4.79 -36.59
CA GLY A 414 -8.10 5.85 -35.62
C GLY A 414 -6.81 6.60 -35.34
N ALA A 415 -6.72 7.88 -35.77
CA ALA A 415 -5.63 8.76 -35.37
C ALA A 415 -5.53 8.79 -33.84
N PRO A 416 -4.30 8.76 -33.26
CA PRO A 416 -4.15 8.94 -31.82
C PRO A 416 -4.74 10.30 -31.46
N VAL A 417 -5.72 10.31 -30.54
CA VAL A 417 -6.20 11.56 -29.94
C VAL A 417 -4.97 12.21 -29.31
N SER A 418 -4.49 13.27 -29.94
CA SER A 418 -3.39 14.09 -29.45
C SER A 418 -3.77 14.57 -28.05
N ALA A 419 -3.02 14.16 -27.06
CA ALA A 419 -3.08 14.69 -25.71
C ALA A 419 -2.36 16.05 -25.71
N ASP A 420 -2.96 17.03 -26.35
CA ASP A 420 -2.67 18.45 -26.18
C ASP A 420 -3.89 19.07 -25.49
N VAL A 421 -3.77 19.24 -24.19
CA VAL A 421 -4.18 20.41 -23.40
C VAL A 421 -3.58 20.26 -21.96
#